data_ef60ec6d49eb65bae9ea410d44021b09
#
_entry.id   ef60ec6d49eb65bae9ea410d44021b09
#
_cell.length_a   1.000
_cell.length_b   1.000
_cell.length_c   1.000
_cell.angle_alpha   90.00
_cell.angle_beta   90.00
_cell.angle_gamma   90.00
#
_symmetry.space_group_name_H-M   'P 1'
#
loop_
_entity.id
_entity.type
_entity.pdbx_description
1 polymer ?
#
loop_
_entity_poly.entity_id
_entity_poly.type
_entity_poly.pdbx_seq_one_letter_code
_entity_poly.pdbx_strand_id
1 'polypeptide(L)'
;MNRVKTEIPATLEEAAQAGRVCMDVKKDGQFCYHIYLEPDFAKLPEAVEPLNIKERKLCIVADSTTAELYGAELKEILKETCTYVSMFVFPAGEVNKTLNTVRDLYEHLILEKFDR
;
A
#
# COMPACT_ATOMS: atom_id res chain seq x y z
N MET A 1 -0.96 25.53 13.54
CA MET A 1 -0.66 24.69 12.38
C MET A 1 -0.51 23.25 12.82
N ASN A 2 -1.33 22.39 12.30
CA ASN A 2 -1.34 20.97 12.70
C ASN A 2 -0.18 20.22 12.03
N ARG A 3 0.64 19.59 12.85
CA ARG A 3 1.77 18.81 12.36
C ARG A 3 1.50 17.32 12.55
N VAL A 4 1.78 16.54 11.55
CA VAL A 4 1.82 15.09 11.65
C VAL A 4 3.13 14.70 12.35
N LYS A 5 3.03 13.94 13.43
CA LYS A 5 4.20 13.39 14.12
C LYS A 5 4.33 11.91 13.79
N THR A 6 5.53 11.49 13.41
CA THR A 6 5.87 10.09 13.18
C THR A 6 6.79 9.64 14.30
N GLU A 7 6.39 8.60 15.03
CA GLU A 7 7.27 7.97 16.01
C GLU A 7 8.17 6.99 15.28
N ILE A 8 9.47 7.26 15.30
CA ILE A 8 10.50 6.47 14.62
C ILE A 8 11.33 5.76 15.68
N PRO A 9 11.71 4.48 15.47
CA PRO A 9 12.63 3.81 16.38
C PRO A 9 13.95 4.56 16.45
N ALA A 10 14.71 4.36 17.55
CA ALA A 10 15.90 5.12 17.85
C ALA A 10 16.93 5.14 16.72
N THR A 11 17.06 4.02 15.97
CA THR A 11 17.91 3.96 14.77
C THR A 11 17.27 3.06 13.70
N LEU A 12 17.55 3.40 12.45
CA LEU A 12 17.16 2.55 11.32
C LEU A 12 17.90 1.21 11.33
N GLU A 13 19.12 1.18 11.90
CA GLU A 13 19.89 -0.06 12.03
C GLU A 13 19.22 -1.02 13.00
N GLU A 14 18.75 -0.54 14.14
CA GLU A 14 17.99 -1.35 15.11
C GLU A 14 16.73 -1.91 14.46
N ALA A 15 16.03 -1.08 13.69
CA ALA A 15 14.84 -1.48 12.95
C ALA A 15 15.16 -2.58 11.93
N ALA A 16 16.23 -2.42 11.17
CA ALA A 16 16.67 -3.41 10.18
C ALA A 16 17.08 -4.73 10.83
N GLN A 17 17.78 -4.67 11.97
CA GLN A 17 18.19 -5.85 12.72
C GLN A 17 17.00 -6.59 13.36
N ALA A 18 15.99 -5.86 13.78
CA ALA A 18 14.77 -6.44 14.31
C ALA A 18 13.90 -7.10 13.23
N GLY A 19 14.15 -6.80 11.95
CA GLY A 19 13.42 -7.35 10.82
C GLY A 19 12.02 -6.78 10.63
N ARG A 20 11.57 -5.88 11.50
CA ARG A 20 10.29 -5.20 11.38
C ARG A 20 10.25 -3.91 12.19
N VAL A 21 9.51 -2.94 11.68
CA VAL A 21 9.25 -1.67 12.35
C VAL A 21 7.78 -1.31 12.15
N CYS A 22 7.14 -0.88 13.23
CA CYS A 22 5.82 -0.28 13.16
C CYS A 22 5.95 1.16 13.68
N MET A 23 5.58 2.12 12.85
CA MET A 23 5.59 3.54 13.20
C MET A 23 4.17 4.06 13.28
N ASP A 24 3.85 4.76 14.38
CA ASP A 24 2.56 5.41 14.52
C ASP A 24 2.64 6.84 13.98
N VAL A 25 1.75 7.19 13.08
CA VAL A 25 1.60 8.56 12.59
C VAL A 25 0.46 9.22 13.33
N LYS A 26 0.76 10.34 13.99
CA LYS A 26 -0.20 11.07 14.82
C LYS A 26 -0.33 12.51 14.34
N LYS A 27 -1.52 13.06 14.52
CA LYS A 27 -1.81 14.48 14.30
C LYS A 27 -2.40 15.05 15.57
N ASP A 28 -1.76 16.08 16.13
CA ASP A 28 -2.18 16.72 17.38
C ASP A 28 -2.35 15.72 18.53
N GLY A 29 -1.42 14.74 18.61
CA GLY A 29 -1.44 13.70 19.63
C GLY A 29 -2.44 12.58 19.38
N GLN A 30 -3.24 12.65 18.33
CA GLN A 30 -4.22 11.62 17.99
C GLN A 30 -3.70 10.70 16.90
N PHE A 31 -3.91 9.41 17.09
CA PHE A 31 -3.53 8.38 16.12
C PHE A 31 -4.25 8.59 14.78
N CYS A 32 -3.49 8.49 13.69
CA CYS A 32 -4.00 8.55 12.32
C CYS A 32 -3.85 7.19 11.63
N TYR A 33 -2.63 6.69 11.52
CA TYR A 33 -2.35 5.42 10.85
C TYR A 33 -0.98 4.87 11.26
N HIS A 34 -0.74 3.62 10.87
CA HIS A 34 0.56 2.96 11.04
C HIS A 34 1.34 2.93 9.75
N ILE A 35 2.65 2.92 9.87
CA ILE A 35 3.57 2.57 8.78
C ILE A 35 4.33 1.34 9.23
N TYR A 36 4.25 0.27 8.42
CA TYR A 36 4.96 -0.98 8.69
C TYR A 36 6.15 -1.11 7.76
N LEU A 37 7.33 -1.35 8.31
CA LEU A 37 8.52 -1.72 7.55
C LEU A 37 8.83 -3.19 7.85
N GLU A 38 8.66 -4.04 6.86
CA GLU A 38 8.78 -5.48 7.00
C GLU A 38 9.73 -6.03 5.93
N PRO A 39 10.42 -7.16 6.21
CA PRO A 39 11.31 -7.76 5.22
C PRO A 39 10.57 -8.41 4.04
N ASP A 40 9.30 -8.75 4.23
CA ASP A 40 8.45 -9.36 3.22
C ASP A 40 6.97 -8.98 3.45
N PHE A 41 6.06 -9.63 2.73
CA PHE A 41 4.62 -9.35 2.82
C PHE A 41 3.86 -10.30 3.76
N ALA A 42 4.56 -11.08 4.57
CA ALA A 42 3.92 -12.07 5.45
C ALA A 42 2.94 -11.44 6.45
N LYS A 43 3.20 -10.21 6.88
CA LYS A 43 2.35 -9.48 7.83
C LYS A 43 1.27 -8.63 7.17
N LEU A 44 1.20 -8.59 5.86
CA LEU A 44 0.22 -7.77 5.16
C LEU A 44 -1.23 -8.10 5.53
N PRO A 45 -1.66 -9.38 5.64
CA PRO A 45 -3.02 -9.69 6.07
C PRO A 45 -3.38 -9.10 7.42
N GLU A 46 -2.47 -9.16 8.40
CA GLU A 46 -2.67 -8.57 9.72
C GLU A 46 -2.77 -7.05 9.65
N ALA A 47 -1.93 -6.43 8.81
CA ALA A 47 -1.88 -4.98 8.69
C ALA A 47 -3.16 -4.40 8.09
N VAL A 48 -3.79 -5.11 7.16
CA VAL A 48 -5.01 -4.64 6.49
C VAL A 48 -6.30 -5.03 7.21
N GLU A 49 -6.25 -5.97 8.15
CA GLU A 49 -7.43 -6.42 8.88
C GLU A 49 -8.24 -5.29 9.53
N PRO A 50 -7.62 -4.31 10.23
CA PRO A 50 -8.35 -3.21 10.83
C PRO A 50 -9.05 -2.28 9.83
N LEU A 51 -8.73 -2.37 8.55
CA LEU A 51 -9.33 -1.55 7.50
C LEU A 51 -10.69 -2.08 7.01
N ASN A 52 -11.11 -3.25 7.49
CA ASN A 52 -12.39 -3.87 7.14
C ASN A 52 -12.61 -4.02 5.63
N ILE A 53 -11.62 -4.60 4.95
CA ILE A 53 -11.62 -4.70 3.49
C ILE A 53 -12.20 -6.01 2.93
N LYS A 54 -12.70 -6.89 3.78
CA LYS A 54 -13.20 -8.22 3.35
C LYS A 54 -14.24 -8.15 2.24
N GLU A 55 -15.16 -7.19 2.33
CA GLU A 55 -16.24 -7.01 1.36
C GLU A 55 -15.94 -5.90 0.36
N ARG A 56 -14.68 -5.50 0.25
CA ARG A 56 -14.27 -4.42 -0.65
C ARG A 56 -13.44 -4.93 -1.80
N LYS A 57 -13.36 -4.10 -2.81
CA LYS A 57 -12.44 -4.28 -3.93
C LYS A 57 -11.14 -3.54 -3.65
N LEU A 58 -10.04 -4.15 -4.01
CA LEU A 58 -8.71 -3.52 -3.92
C LEU A 58 -8.10 -3.43 -5.30
N CYS A 59 -7.41 -2.34 -5.55
CA CYS A 59 -6.62 -2.17 -6.77
C CYS A 59 -5.14 -2.00 -6.39
N ILE A 60 -4.31 -2.90 -6.91
CA ILE A 60 -2.86 -2.78 -6.80
C ILE A 60 -2.42 -1.85 -7.93
N VAL A 61 -1.77 -0.74 -7.59
CA VAL A 61 -1.20 0.19 -8.57
C VAL A 61 0.30 0.10 -8.49
N ALA A 62 0.94 -0.30 -9.58
CA ALA A 62 2.37 -0.53 -9.60
C ALA A 62 2.97 -0.18 -10.96
N ASP A 63 4.26 0.18 -10.97
CA ASP A 63 4.97 0.28 -12.22
C ASP A 63 5.36 -1.11 -12.73
N SER A 64 5.85 -1.18 -13.98
CA SER A 64 6.19 -2.45 -14.62
C SER A 64 7.28 -3.23 -13.88
N THR A 65 8.22 -2.53 -13.24
CA THR A 65 9.31 -3.18 -12.49
C THR A 65 8.80 -3.80 -11.19
N THR A 66 8.09 -3.02 -10.36
CA THR A 66 7.56 -3.53 -9.09
C THR A 66 6.46 -4.56 -9.30
N ALA A 67 5.65 -4.42 -10.34
CA ALA A 67 4.64 -5.42 -10.68
C ALA A 67 5.27 -6.77 -11.02
N GLU A 68 6.35 -6.77 -11.79
CA GLU A 68 7.08 -7.99 -12.13
C GLU A 68 7.67 -8.66 -10.89
N LEU A 69 8.25 -7.88 -9.99
CA LEU A 69 8.90 -8.39 -8.78
C LEU A 69 7.91 -8.88 -7.73
N TYR A 70 6.82 -8.18 -7.51
CA TYR A 70 5.95 -8.39 -6.34
C TYR A 70 4.47 -8.54 -6.66
N GLY A 71 4.04 -8.21 -7.87
CA GLY A 71 2.61 -8.12 -8.20
C GLY A 71 1.85 -9.42 -7.98
N ALA A 72 2.36 -10.53 -8.45
CA ALA A 72 1.71 -11.84 -8.33
C ALA A 72 1.57 -12.26 -6.87
N GLU A 73 2.63 -12.09 -6.09
CA GLU A 73 2.63 -12.41 -4.66
C GLU A 73 1.60 -11.58 -3.89
N LEU A 74 1.60 -10.26 -4.10
CA LEU A 74 0.63 -9.35 -3.48
C LEU A 74 -0.80 -9.70 -3.85
N LYS A 75 -1.04 -10.00 -5.11
CA LYS A 75 -2.38 -10.36 -5.58
C LYS A 75 -2.88 -11.63 -4.89
N GLU A 76 -2.04 -12.65 -4.75
CA GLU A 76 -2.41 -13.89 -4.08
C GLU A 76 -2.71 -13.66 -2.59
N ILE A 77 -1.89 -12.86 -1.91
CA ILE A 77 -2.11 -12.53 -0.50
C ILE A 77 -3.43 -11.77 -0.33
N LEU A 78 -3.68 -10.75 -1.14
CA LEU A 78 -4.84 -9.89 -1.01
C LEU A 78 -6.14 -10.55 -1.45
N LYS A 79 -6.11 -11.55 -2.33
CA LYS A 79 -7.29 -12.32 -2.71
C LYS A 79 -7.97 -12.97 -1.51
N GLU A 80 -7.21 -13.35 -0.51
CA GLU A 80 -7.73 -14.00 0.69
C GLU A 80 -8.31 -12.99 1.69
N THR A 81 -8.00 -11.69 1.52
CA THR A 81 -8.39 -10.66 2.48
C THR A 81 -9.51 -9.75 2.00
N CYS A 82 -9.89 -9.83 0.73
CA CYS A 82 -10.93 -8.97 0.16
C CYS A 82 -11.75 -9.71 -0.90
N THR A 83 -12.81 -9.05 -1.38
CA THR A 83 -13.75 -9.66 -2.35
C THR A 83 -13.13 -9.76 -3.74
N TYR A 84 -12.37 -8.78 -4.15
CA TYR A 84 -11.83 -8.69 -5.49
C TYR A 84 -10.54 -7.86 -5.52
N VAL A 85 -9.53 -8.37 -6.20
CA VAL A 85 -8.25 -7.66 -6.40
C VAL A 85 -8.04 -7.40 -7.88
N SER A 86 -7.87 -6.15 -8.23
CA SER A 86 -7.48 -5.71 -9.57
C SER A 86 -6.04 -5.21 -9.53
N MET A 87 -5.39 -5.17 -10.68
CA MET A 87 -4.05 -4.62 -10.80
C MET A 87 -3.97 -3.66 -11.98
N PHE A 88 -3.47 -2.47 -11.73
CA PHE A 88 -3.13 -1.49 -12.74
C PHE A 88 -1.61 -1.33 -12.80
N VAL A 89 -1.03 -1.58 -13.97
CA VAL A 89 0.42 -1.49 -14.18
C VAL A 89 0.70 -0.41 -15.20
N PHE A 90 1.61 0.50 -14.87
CA PHE A 90 2.08 1.53 -15.79
C PHE A 90 3.58 1.36 -16.04
N PRO A 91 4.11 1.87 -17.17
CA PRO A 91 5.54 1.72 -17.47
C PRO A 91 6.42 2.37 -16.41
N ALA A 92 7.50 1.69 -16.00
CA ALA A 92 8.43 2.19 -15.01
C ALA A 92 9.18 3.43 -15.54
N GLY A 93 9.60 4.28 -14.60
CA GLY A 93 10.36 5.51 -14.88
C GLY A 93 9.57 6.76 -14.56
N GLU A 94 10.27 7.77 -14.04
CA GLU A 94 9.65 9.05 -13.66
C GLU A 94 8.92 9.75 -14.82
N VAL A 95 9.39 9.55 -16.05
CA VAL A 95 8.78 10.11 -17.26
C VAL A 95 7.32 9.63 -17.44
N ASN A 96 6.98 8.49 -16.88
CA ASN A 96 5.63 7.91 -16.95
C ASN A 96 4.72 8.30 -15.77
N LYS A 97 5.24 9.04 -14.80
CA LYS A 97 4.44 9.58 -13.69
C LYS A 97 3.79 10.89 -14.12
N THR A 98 2.74 10.80 -14.90
CA THR A 98 2.08 11.91 -15.56
C THR A 98 0.58 11.93 -15.30
N LEU A 99 -0.07 13.04 -15.65
CA LEU A 99 -1.53 13.14 -15.60
C LEU A 99 -2.22 12.15 -16.54
N ASN A 100 -1.58 11.83 -17.67
CA ASN A 100 -2.11 10.82 -18.59
C ASN A 100 -2.15 9.44 -17.93
N THR A 101 -1.12 9.07 -17.20
CA THR A 101 -1.08 7.81 -16.45
C THR A 101 -2.16 7.79 -15.37
N VAL A 102 -2.37 8.90 -14.66
CA VAL A 102 -3.43 9.02 -13.66
C VAL A 102 -4.81 8.89 -14.31
N ARG A 103 -5.01 9.49 -15.49
CA ARG A 103 -6.26 9.35 -16.24
C ARG A 103 -6.52 7.89 -16.60
N ASP A 104 -5.50 7.18 -17.06
CA ASP A 104 -5.62 5.76 -17.42
C ASP A 104 -5.97 4.92 -16.18
N LEU A 105 -5.42 5.25 -15.03
CA LEU A 105 -5.78 4.62 -13.78
C LEU A 105 -7.25 4.87 -13.43
N TYR A 106 -7.73 6.10 -13.58
CA TYR A 106 -9.13 6.42 -13.32
C TYR A 106 -10.07 5.64 -14.26
N GLU A 107 -9.72 5.54 -15.54
CA GLU A 107 -10.48 4.72 -16.49
C GLU A 107 -10.54 3.25 -16.05
N HIS A 108 -9.39 2.70 -15.62
CA HIS A 108 -9.33 1.34 -15.09
C HIS A 108 -10.26 1.14 -13.90
N LEU A 109 -10.24 2.07 -12.95
CA LEU A 109 -11.08 2.00 -11.75
C LEU A 109 -12.57 2.08 -12.10
N ILE A 110 -12.94 2.93 -13.05
CA ILE A 110 -14.32 3.07 -13.51
C ILE A 110 -14.80 1.79 -14.21
N LEU A 111 -13.99 1.25 -15.12
CA LEU A 111 -14.32 0.04 -15.86
C LEU A 111 -14.46 -1.17 -14.94
N GLU A 112 -13.66 -1.24 -13.90
CA GLU A 112 -13.70 -2.31 -12.89
C GLU A 112 -14.75 -2.05 -11.79
N LYS A 113 -15.52 -0.97 -11.92
CA LYS A 113 -16.63 -0.61 -11.02
C LYS A 113 -16.20 -0.37 -9.57
N PHE A 114 -15.05 0.28 -9.39
CA PHE A 114 -14.66 0.75 -8.07
C PHE A 114 -15.54 1.93 -7.66
N ASP A 115 -15.94 1.98 -6.39
CA ASP A 115 -16.64 3.10 -5.81
C ASP A 115 -15.69 3.89 -4.87
N ARG A 116 -16.22 4.83 -4.13
CA ARG A 116 -15.47 5.63 -3.17
C ARG A 116 -15.12 4.84 -1.90
#